data_5b8bad83459ebe9714ed37a688a0d9a6
#
_entry.id   5b8bad83459ebe9714ed37a688a0d9a6
#
_cell.length_a   1.000
_cell.length_b   1.000
_cell.length_c   1.000
_cell.angle_alpha   90.00
_cell.angle_beta   90.00
_cell.angle_gamma   90.00
#
_symmetry.space_group_name_H-M   'P 1'
#
loop_
_entity.id
_entity.type
_entity.pdbx_description
1 polymer ?
#
loop_
_entity_poly.entity_id
_entity_poly.type
_entity_poly.pdbx_seq_one_letter_code
_entity_poly.pdbx_strand_id
1 'polypeptide(L)'
;MLLIAMASGVAAYLIYHSIPALAPAGPYLDKAVKVLQPVLMFMMLFLSFCKIAPRQMRPHRWQAWLLLIQTAGFVIPGILLTLGGRGHGSLLAESFMICMICPTATAAAVITGKLGGDMPGIITYTILINIVTAIIVPAIVPLVHPAAGISFTTAFCMIMAKTFPLLIMPCVCAWLVRFLLPDFHRWILHFNDLALYLWSVSLPLAIVVTTRSIVKSDIPVSYMIGMAAVSLICCIIQFWIGRRIGAKYGSSVTAGQALGQKNTVFAIWMAYTFMTPVTSIAGGFYSLWHNIFNSWQLYRQGHPHHHSD
;
A
#
# COMPACT_ATOMS: atom_id res chain seq x y z
N MET A 1 -19.02 1.78 2.97
CA MET A 1 -18.27 2.29 1.79
C MET A 1 -17.17 1.35 1.33
N LEU A 2 -16.24 0.92 2.18
CA LEU A 2 -15.08 0.14 1.81
C LEU A 2 -15.40 -1.21 1.15
N LEU A 3 -16.22 -2.05 1.83
CA LEU A 3 -16.62 -3.35 1.28
C LEU A 3 -17.39 -3.20 -0.03
N ILE A 4 -18.16 -2.12 -0.17
CA ILE A 4 -18.88 -1.80 -1.41
C ILE A 4 -17.88 -1.50 -2.54
N ALA A 5 -16.85 -0.68 -2.28
CA ALA A 5 -15.80 -0.37 -3.26
C ALA A 5 -15.03 -1.63 -3.68
N MET A 6 -14.74 -2.54 -2.75
CA MET A 6 -14.10 -3.81 -3.08
C MET A 6 -15.03 -4.73 -3.88
N ALA A 7 -16.28 -4.88 -3.44
CA ALA A 7 -17.28 -5.68 -4.14
C ALA A 7 -17.55 -5.15 -5.56
N SER A 8 -17.58 -3.82 -5.74
CA SER A 8 -17.74 -3.21 -7.07
C SER A 8 -16.56 -3.52 -8.01
N GLY A 9 -15.33 -3.58 -7.51
CA GLY A 9 -14.17 -3.98 -8.30
C GLY A 9 -14.25 -5.44 -8.76
N VAL A 10 -14.62 -6.35 -7.86
CA VAL A 10 -14.85 -7.77 -8.22
C VAL A 10 -15.98 -7.89 -9.25
N ALA A 11 -17.13 -7.26 -8.97
CA ALA A 11 -18.28 -7.32 -9.86
C ALA A 11 -17.98 -6.74 -11.24
N ALA A 12 -17.28 -5.59 -11.30
CA ALA A 12 -16.89 -4.96 -12.57
C ALA A 12 -16.04 -5.91 -13.43
N TYR A 13 -15.07 -6.60 -12.81
CA TYR A 13 -14.26 -7.56 -13.57
C TYR A 13 -15.08 -8.79 -14.01
N LEU A 14 -15.91 -9.36 -13.14
CA LEU A 14 -16.73 -10.53 -13.49
C LEU A 14 -17.75 -10.20 -14.59
N ILE A 15 -18.40 -9.02 -14.55
CA ILE A 15 -19.29 -8.55 -15.61
C ILE A 15 -18.53 -8.41 -16.93
N TYR A 16 -17.36 -7.74 -16.89
CA TYR A 16 -16.51 -7.61 -18.08
C TYR A 16 -16.13 -8.98 -18.66
N HIS A 17 -15.74 -9.93 -17.80
CA HIS A 17 -15.32 -11.27 -18.21
C HIS A 17 -16.46 -12.12 -18.76
N SER A 18 -17.68 -11.91 -18.25
CA SER A 18 -18.88 -12.68 -18.67
C SER A 18 -19.50 -12.20 -19.98
N ILE A 19 -19.12 -11.01 -20.49
CA ILE A 19 -19.70 -10.43 -21.71
C ILE A 19 -18.65 -10.47 -22.84
N PRO A 20 -18.73 -11.45 -23.77
CA PRO A 20 -17.75 -11.58 -24.87
C PRO A 20 -17.63 -10.33 -25.74
N ALA A 21 -18.71 -9.57 -25.91
CA ALA A 21 -18.74 -8.31 -26.68
C ALA A 21 -17.80 -7.23 -26.11
N LEU A 22 -17.41 -7.31 -24.83
CA LEU A 22 -16.45 -6.40 -24.18
C LEU A 22 -14.99 -6.81 -24.35
N ALA A 23 -14.72 -8.02 -24.84
CA ALA A 23 -13.35 -8.53 -25.00
C ALA A 23 -12.43 -7.60 -25.82
N PRO A 24 -12.88 -6.95 -26.93
CA PRO A 24 -12.05 -6.01 -27.69
C PRO A 24 -11.63 -4.76 -26.90
N ALA A 25 -12.37 -4.39 -25.85
CA ALA A 25 -12.02 -3.26 -24.99
C ALA A 25 -10.86 -3.56 -24.03
N GLY A 26 -10.50 -4.84 -23.85
CA GLY A 26 -9.47 -5.29 -22.89
C GLY A 26 -8.15 -4.54 -22.97
N PRO A 27 -7.49 -4.45 -24.14
CA PRO A 27 -6.22 -3.74 -24.29
C PRO A 27 -6.30 -2.25 -23.92
N TYR A 28 -7.42 -1.59 -24.24
CA TYR A 28 -7.66 -0.18 -23.91
C TYR A 28 -7.87 0.01 -22.40
N LEU A 29 -8.66 -0.86 -21.77
CA LEU A 29 -8.88 -0.85 -20.32
C LEU A 29 -7.57 -1.11 -19.57
N ASP A 30 -6.75 -2.04 -20.03
CA ASP A 30 -5.43 -2.31 -19.45
C ASP A 30 -4.52 -1.09 -19.51
N LYS A 31 -4.48 -0.41 -20.66
CA LYS A 31 -3.71 0.82 -20.82
C LYS A 31 -4.23 1.93 -19.92
N ALA A 32 -5.55 2.09 -19.85
CA ALA A 32 -6.18 3.09 -18.99
C ALA A 32 -5.85 2.83 -17.50
N VAL A 33 -5.97 1.59 -17.01
CA VAL A 33 -5.64 1.24 -15.62
C VAL A 33 -4.16 1.49 -15.31
N LYS A 34 -3.24 1.11 -16.23
CA LYS A 34 -1.80 1.33 -16.05
C LYS A 34 -1.42 2.81 -15.92
N VAL A 35 -2.18 3.73 -16.50
CA VAL A 35 -1.95 5.17 -16.38
C VAL A 35 -2.72 5.75 -15.21
N LEU A 36 -4.00 5.40 -15.06
CA LEU A 36 -4.89 6.02 -14.08
C LEU A 36 -4.50 5.65 -12.65
N GLN A 37 -4.07 4.41 -12.40
CA GLN A 37 -3.74 3.95 -11.06
C GLN A 37 -2.56 4.70 -10.44
N PRO A 38 -1.41 4.90 -11.12
CA PRO A 38 -0.33 5.76 -10.60
C PRO A 38 -0.75 7.23 -10.41
N VAL A 39 -1.55 7.78 -11.33
CA VAL A 39 -2.05 9.16 -11.22
C VAL A 39 -2.93 9.33 -9.98
N LEU A 40 -3.88 8.43 -9.75
CA LEU A 40 -4.73 8.45 -8.56
C LEU A 40 -3.91 8.32 -7.27
N MET A 41 -2.89 7.44 -7.26
CA MET A 41 -1.98 7.31 -6.12
C MET A 41 -1.20 8.59 -5.85
N PHE A 42 -0.64 9.20 -6.91
CA PHE A 42 0.06 10.47 -6.80
C PHE A 42 -0.84 11.55 -6.19
N MET A 43 -2.03 11.71 -6.71
CA MET A 43 -3.00 12.72 -6.24
C MET A 43 -3.41 12.48 -4.78
N MET A 44 -3.65 11.23 -4.40
CA MET A 44 -3.98 10.89 -3.00
C MET A 44 -2.84 11.22 -2.04
N LEU A 45 -1.59 10.89 -2.38
CA LEU A 45 -0.41 11.21 -1.60
C LEU A 45 -0.19 12.73 -1.53
N PHE A 46 -0.30 13.43 -2.66
CA PHE A 46 -0.19 14.89 -2.74
C PHE A 46 -1.19 15.59 -1.79
N LEU A 47 -2.47 15.22 -1.87
CA LEU A 47 -3.50 15.78 -1.01
C LEU A 47 -3.26 15.49 0.48
N SER A 48 -2.74 14.31 0.80
CA SER A 48 -2.40 13.94 2.18
C SER A 48 -1.24 14.78 2.72
N PHE A 49 -0.21 15.02 1.90
CA PHE A 49 0.94 15.83 2.30
C PHE A 49 0.64 17.33 2.33
N CYS A 50 -0.33 17.83 1.55
CA CYS A 50 -0.82 19.20 1.67
C CYS A 50 -1.38 19.52 3.05
N LYS A 51 -1.94 18.52 3.77
CA LYS A 51 -2.57 18.73 5.07
C LYS A 51 -1.58 19.01 6.21
N ILE A 52 -0.29 18.72 6.04
CA ILE A 52 0.72 18.85 7.09
C ILE A 52 1.84 19.81 6.70
N ALA A 53 2.18 20.72 7.64
CA ALA A 53 3.32 21.59 7.47
C ALA A 53 4.63 20.83 7.80
N PRO A 54 5.74 21.07 7.06
CA PRO A 54 7.04 20.48 7.37
C PRO A 54 7.48 20.70 8.82
N ARG A 55 7.13 21.86 9.40
CA ARG A 55 7.45 22.20 10.80
C ARG A 55 6.74 21.33 11.84
N GLN A 56 5.64 20.66 11.47
CA GLN A 56 4.89 19.76 12.36
C GLN A 56 5.47 18.34 12.35
N MET A 57 6.35 18.04 11.40
CA MET A 57 6.97 16.75 11.26
C MET A 57 8.11 16.59 12.27
N ARG A 58 7.89 15.71 13.24
CA ARG A 58 8.90 15.37 14.24
C ARG A 58 9.23 13.88 14.15
N PRO A 59 10.48 13.50 13.86
CA PRO A 59 10.90 12.11 13.91
C PRO A 59 10.78 11.56 15.33
N HIS A 60 10.20 10.37 15.46
CA HIS A 60 10.08 9.66 16.72
C HIS A 60 10.89 8.36 16.69
N ARG A 61 11.44 7.94 17.83
CA ARG A 61 12.25 6.71 17.92
C ARG A 61 11.50 5.46 17.48
N TRP A 62 10.19 5.37 17.71
CA TRP A 62 9.38 4.24 17.26
C TRP A 62 9.37 4.09 15.74
N GLN A 63 9.48 5.18 14.99
CA GLN A 63 9.49 5.17 13.52
C GLN A 63 10.72 4.42 13.00
N ALA A 64 11.91 4.63 13.60
CA ALA A 64 13.12 3.94 13.20
C ALA A 64 13.00 2.41 13.38
N TRP A 65 12.40 1.96 14.47
CA TRP A 65 12.15 0.53 14.69
C TRP A 65 11.19 -0.05 13.67
N LEU A 66 10.11 0.66 13.33
CA LEU A 66 9.18 0.19 12.33
C LEU A 66 9.79 0.16 10.93
N LEU A 67 10.59 1.17 10.56
CA LEU A 67 11.34 1.18 9.30
C LEU A 67 12.28 -0.01 9.21
N LEU A 68 13.03 -0.30 10.28
CA LEU A 68 13.94 -1.45 10.32
C LEU A 68 13.20 -2.78 10.14
N ILE A 69 12.09 -3.00 10.85
CA ILE A 69 11.29 -4.22 10.77
C ILE A 69 10.70 -4.38 9.38
N GLN A 70 10.15 -3.31 8.82
CA GLN A 70 9.51 -3.32 7.51
C GLN A 70 10.53 -3.58 6.40
N THR A 71 11.70 -2.93 6.47
CA THR A 71 12.81 -3.13 5.53
C THR A 71 13.40 -4.53 5.64
N ALA A 72 13.69 -5.00 6.86
CA ALA A 72 14.21 -6.34 7.08
C ALA A 72 13.25 -7.42 6.60
N GLY A 73 11.94 -7.26 6.85
CA GLY A 73 10.90 -8.16 6.36
C GLY A 73 10.77 -8.25 4.84
N PHE A 74 11.34 -7.32 4.10
CA PHE A 74 11.43 -7.36 2.64
C PHE A 74 12.80 -7.85 2.15
N VAL A 75 13.87 -7.30 2.71
CA VAL A 75 15.25 -7.55 2.26
C VAL A 75 15.69 -8.97 2.58
N ILE A 76 15.41 -9.47 3.80
CA ILE A 76 15.86 -10.80 4.21
C ILE A 76 15.24 -11.90 3.33
N PRO A 77 13.91 -12.00 3.14
CA PRO A 77 13.35 -12.98 2.23
C PRO A 77 13.80 -12.78 0.78
N GLY A 78 13.99 -11.53 0.32
CA GLY A 78 14.49 -11.23 -1.02
C GLY A 78 15.90 -11.80 -1.24
N ILE A 79 16.81 -11.63 -0.29
CA ILE A 79 18.16 -12.22 -0.34
C ILE A 79 18.08 -13.75 -0.30
N LEU A 80 17.26 -14.32 0.59
CA LEU A 80 17.10 -15.77 0.69
C LEU A 80 16.57 -16.39 -0.62
N LEU A 81 15.62 -15.73 -1.29
CA LEU A 81 15.11 -16.17 -2.58
C LEU A 81 16.17 -16.08 -3.68
N THR A 82 17.05 -15.09 -3.62
CA THR A 82 18.14 -14.93 -4.58
C THR A 82 19.19 -16.02 -4.40
N LEU A 83 19.53 -16.40 -3.16
CA LEU A 83 20.53 -17.41 -2.82
C LEU A 83 19.98 -18.84 -2.96
N GLY A 84 18.74 -19.08 -2.55
CA GLY A 84 18.12 -20.41 -2.51
C GLY A 84 17.48 -20.89 -3.84
N GLY A 85 17.45 -20.03 -4.83
CA GLY A 85 16.76 -20.32 -6.09
C GLY A 85 15.22 -20.27 -5.98
N ARG A 86 14.55 -20.25 -7.13
CA ARG A 86 13.09 -20.19 -7.21
C ARG A 86 12.48 -21.59 -7.13
N GLY A 87 11.94 -21.94 -5.97
CA GLY A 87 11.16 -23.15 -5.75
C GLY A 87 9.65 -22.84 -5.62
N HIS A 88 8.87 -23.88 -5.40
CA HIS A 88 7.41 -23.78 -5.19
C HIS A 88 7.01 -22.84 -4.02
N GLY A 89 7.91 -22.61 -3.05
CA GLY A 89 7.68 -21.69 -1.92
C GLY A 89 7.94 -20.22 -2.22
N SER A 90 8.52 -19.87 -3.38
CA SER A 90 8.90 -18.48 -3.69
C SER A 90 7.69 -17.53 -3.69
N LEU A 91 6.54 -17.98 -4.18
CA LEU A 91 5.32 -17.19 -4.27
C LEU A 91 4.80 -16.74 -2.88
N LEU A 92 4.88 -17.60 -1.86
CA LEU A 92 4.48 -17.25 -0.49
C LEU A 92 5.47 -16.29 0.15
N ALA A 93 6.78 -16.46 -0.11
CA ALA A 93 7.82 -15.56 0.35
C ALA A 93 7.68 -14.17 -0.33
N GLU A 94 7.40 -14.12 -1.63
CA GLU A 94 7.11 -12.89 -2.36
C GLU A 94 5.85 -12.20 -1.82
N SER A 95 4.81 -12.97 -1.50
CA SER A 95 3.60 -12.46 -0.85
C SER A 95 3.89 -11.81 0.48
N PHE A 96 4.73 -12.44 1.30
CA PHE A 96 5.21 -11.86 2.56
C PHE A 96 5.99 -10.56 2.31
N MET A 97 6.93 -10.57 1.36
CA MET A 97 7.74 -9.39 1.00
C MET A 97 6.86 -8.19 0.64
N ILE A 98 5.89 -8.39 -0.25
CA ILE A 98 4.96 -7.32 -0.67
C ILE A 98 4.17 -6.77 0.52
N CYS A 99 3.64 -7.65 1.36
CA CYS A 99 2.90 -7.24 2.55
C CYS A 99 3.77 -6.47 3.55
N MET A 100 5.06 -6.75 3.62
CA MET A 100 5.99 -6.05 4.50
C MET A 100 6.40 -4.68 3.98
N ILE A 101 6.90 -4.58 2.72
CA ILE A 101 7.52 -3.34 2.22
C ILE A 101 6.52 -2.26 1.86
N CYS A 102 5.26 -2.63 1.61
CA CYS A 102 4.24 -1.69 1.19
C CYS A 102 4.17 -0.47 2.14
N PRO A 103 4.24 0.78 1.63
CA PRO A 103 4.17 1.97 2.45
C PRO A 103 2.85 2.09 3.20
N THR A 104 2.80 3.02 4.15
CA THR A 104 1.57 3.33 4.88
C THR A 104 0.51 3.94 3.94
N ALA A 105 -0.75 3.55 4.12
CA ALA A 105 -1.87 4.07 3.34
C ALA A 105 -2.10 5.56 3.57
N THR A 106 -2.55 6.28 2.54
CA THR A 106 -2.93 7.69 2.64
C THR A 106 -4.07 7.94 3.63
N ALA A 107 -5.00 6.99 3.74
CA ALA A 107 -6.11 7.04 4.69
C ALA A 107 -5.69 6.80 6.15
N ALA A 108 -4.48 6.32 6.40
CA ALA A 108 -4.02 5.97 7.75
C ALA A 108 -4.00 7.18 8.70
N ALA A 109 -3.67 8.36 8.21
CA ALA A 109 -3.69 9.59 9.02
C ALA A 109 -5.10 9.90 9.53
N VAL A 110 -6.11 9.79 8.68
CA VAL A 110 -7.52 10.04 9.05
C VAL A 110 -8.01 9.01 10.06
N ILE A 111 -7.71 7.73 9.82
CA ILE A 111 -8.10 6.66 10.74
C ILE A 111 -7.38 6.82 12.08
N THR A 112 -6.08 7.13 12.07
CA THR A 112 -5.30 7.40 13.28
C THR A 112 -5.91 8.54 14.09
N GLY A 113 -6.29 9.65 13.46
CA GLY A 113 -6.96 10.77 14.13
C GLY A 113 -8.29 10.36 14.75
N LYS A 114 -9.12 9.61 14.02
CA LYS A 114 -10.39 9.08 14.56
C LYS A 114 -10.18 8.12 15.73
N LEU A 115 -9.07 7.41 15.78
CA LEU A 115 -8.69 6.51 16.88
C LEU A 115 -7.95 7.24 18.03
N GLY A 116 -7.86 8.57 18.01
CA GLY A 116 -7.20 9.38 19.04
C GLY A 116 -5.68 9.32 18.99
N GLY A 117 -5.08 8.96 17.84
CA GLY A 117 -3.64 8.93 17.64
C GLY A 117 -3.07 10.22 17.05
N ASP A 118 -1.73 10.28 16.93
CA ASP A 118 -0.97 11.41 16.41
C ASP A 118 -0.95 11.42 14.87
N MET A 119 -1.73 12.33 14.26
CA MET A 119 -1.77 12.49 12.79
C MET A 119 -0.45 13.02 12.20
N PRO A 120 0.22 14.05 12.76
CA PRO A 120 1.55 14.46 12.32
C PRO A 120 2.58 13.34 12.33
N GLY A 121 2.60 12.56 13.40
CA GLY A 121 3.54 11.45 13.55
C GLY A 121 3.36 10.35 12.49
N ILE A 122 2.12 9.97 12.15
CA ILE A 122 1.89 8.96 11.11
C ILE A 122 2.22 9.49 9.72
N ILE A 123 1.97 10.76 9.43
CA ILE A 123 2.33 11.35 8.13
C ILE A 123 3.84 11.46 7.99
N THR A 124 4.55 11.82 9.08
CA THR A 124 6.02 11.78 9.11
C THR A 124 6.51 10.38 8.78
N TYR A 125 5.95 9.33 9.41
CA TYR A 125 6.31 7.95 9.09
C TYR A 125 5.99 7.58 7.64
N THR A 126 4.86 8.03 7.10
CA THR A 126 4.48 7.78 5.71
C THR A 126 5.52 8.33 4.72
N ILE A 127 6.06 9.53 4.98
CA ILE A 127 7.12 10.10 4.15
C ILE A 127 8.41 9.27 4.27
N LEU A 128 8.80 8.92 5.50
CA LEU A 128 10.00 8.12 5.73
C LEU A 128 9.94 6.76 5.05
N ILE A 129 8.82 6.05 5.18
CA ILE A 129 8.68 4.72 4.55
C ILE A 129 8.55 4.83 3.02
N ASN A 130 7.98 5.90 2.48
CA ASN A 130 7.97 6.14 1.04
C ASN A 130 9.40 6.29 0.50
N ILE A 131 10.28 7.03 1.20
CA ILE A 131 11.69 7.18 0.84
C ILE A 131 12.39 5.82 0.87
N VAL A 132 12.22 5.08 1.97
CA VAL A 132 12.82 3.75 2.12
C VAL A 132 12.34 2.80 1.02
N THR A 133 11.04 2.75 0.76
CA THR A 133 10.45 1.90 -0.28
C THR A 133 10.95 2.29 -1.68
N ALA A 134 11.05 3.60 -1.97
CA ALA A 134 11.52 4.08 -3.26
C ALA A 134 12.98 3.67 -3.57
N ILE A 135 13.78 3.40 -2.55
CA ILE A 135 15.18 2.95 -2.68
C ILE A 135 15.29 1.43 -2.62
N ILE A 136 14.64 0.81 -1.63
CA ILE A 136 14.81 -0.62 -1.33
C ILE A 136 14.12 -1.51 -2.38
N VAL A 137 12.96 -1.11 -2.88
CA VAL A 137 12.26 -1.90 -3.93
C VAL A 137 13.10 -2.01 -5.20
N PRO A 138 13.63 -0.91 -5.79
CA PRO A 138 14.54 -1.02 -6.94
C PRO A 138 15.81 -1.82 -6.66
N ALA A 139 16.31 -1.83 -5.42
CA ALA A 139 17.52 -2.56 -5.07
C ALA A 139 17.31 -4.08 -4.96
N ILE A 140 16.14 -4.53 -4.49
CA ILE A 140 15.89 -5.95 -4.20
C ILE A 140 15.10 -6.64 -5.32
N VAL A 141 14.12 -5.98 -5.93
CA VAL A 141 13.26 -6.62 -6.94
C VAL A 141 14.05 -7.17 -8.13
N PRO A 142 15.05 -6.49 -8.71
CA PRO A 142 15.84 -7.05 -9.82
C PRO A 142 16.66 -8.29 -9.43
N LEU A 143 16.99 -8.46 -8.17
CA LEU A 143 17.70 -9.65 -7.66
C LEU A 143 16.74 -10.84 -7.58
N VAL A 144 15.50 -10.60 -7.12
CA VAL A 144 14.47 -11.64 -7.02
C VAL A 144 13.86 -11.96 -8.39
N HIS A 145 13.64 -10.95 -9.24
CA HIS A 145 13.07 -11.07 -10.58
C HIS A 145 14.03 -10.51 -11.64
N PRO A 146 15.15 -11.20 -11.93
CA PRO A 146 16.06 -10.76 -12.97
C PRO A 146 15.36 -10.85 -14.33
N ALA A 147 15.38 -9.75 -15.09
CA ALA A 147 14.88 -9.72 -16.46
C ALA A 147 15.96 -10.20 -17.44
N ALA A 148 15.61 -11.14 -18.31
CA ALA A 148 16.56 -11.67 -19.29
C ALA A 148 17.12 -10.55 -20.18
N GLY A 149 18.44 -10.53 -20.32
CA GLY A 149 19.15 -9.54 -21.17
C GLY A 149 19.24 -8.12 -20.61
N ILE A 150 18.78 -7.87 -19.36
CA ILE A 150 18.87 -6.55 -18.72
C ILE A 150 19.82 -6.61 -17.53
N SER A 151 20.81 -5.68 -17.50
CA SER A 151 21.72 -5.60 -16.35
C SER A 151 20.99 -5.16 -15.07
N PHE A 152 21.54 -5.54 -13.91
CA PHE A 152 21.02 -5.10 -12.60
C PHE A 152 20.86 -3.57 -12.53
N THR A 153 21.89 -2.83 -12.96
CA THR A 153 21.87 -1.35 -12.92
C THR A 153 20.73 -0.80 -13.78
N THR A 154 20.54 -1.34 -14.99
CA THR A 154 19.44 -0.92 -15.86
C THR A 154 18.08 -1.21 -15.22
N ALA A 155 17.88 -2.41 -14.69
CA ALA A 155 16.63 -2.79 -14.01
C ALA A 155 16.38 -1.92 -12.76
N PHE A 156 17.42 -1.67 -11.95
CA PHE A 156 17.37 -0.74 -10.81
C PHE A 156 16.91 0.67 -11.26
N CYS A 157 17.53 1.24 -12.27
CA CYS A 157 17.20 2.57 -12.78
C CYS A 157 15.76 2.62 -13.33
N MET A 158 15.31 1.58 -14.04
CA MET A 158 13.97 1.52 -14.60
C MET A 158 12.89 1.47 -13.50
N ILE A 159 13.10 0.69 -12.44
CA ILE A 159 12.18 0.63 -11.30
C ILE A 159 12.23 1.94 -10.51
N MET A 160 13.43 2.47 -10.25
CA MET A 160 13.62 3.75 -9.56
C MET A 160 12.90 4.89 -10.31
N ALA A 161 13.04 4.98 -11.62
CA ALA A 161 12.40 6.00 -12.44
C ALA A 161 10.87 5.98 -12.37
N LYS A 162 10.26 4.86 -11.99
CA LYS A 162 8.80 4.75 -11.82
C LYS A 162 8.37 4.89 -10.36
N THR A 163 9.11 4.31 -9.41
CA THR A 163 8.73 4.32 -7.99
C THR A 163 9.05 5.63 -7.30
N PHE A 164 10.19 6.24 -7.61
CA PHE A 164 10.62 7.49 -6.98
C PHE A 164 9.65 8.66 -7.26
N PRO A 165 9.26 8.95 -8.52
CA PRO A 165 8.29 10.01 -8.78
C PRO A 165 6.94 9.73 -8.12
N LEU A 166 6.52 8.47 -8.08
CA LEU A 166 5.23 8.10 -7.51
C LEU A 166 5.16 8.29 -6.00
N LEU A 167 6.23 8.01 -5.27
CA LEU A 167 6.25 8.02 -3.80
C LEU A 167 6.79 9.33 -3.20
N ILE A 168 7.73 10.00 -3.87
CA ILE A 168 8.46 11.15 -3.34
C ILE A 168 7.95 12.47 -3.92
N MET A 169 7.70 12.52 -5.24
CA MET A 169 7.27 13.78 -5.88
C MET A 169 5.96 14.35 -5.33
N PRO A 170 4.97 13.54 -4.89
CA PRO A 170 3.78 14.11 -4.26
C PRO A 170 4.09 14.97 -3.03
N CYS A 171 5.09 14.56 -2.22
CA CYS A 171 5.53 15.32 -1.05
C CYS A 171 6.23 16.61 -1.46
N VAL A 172 7.15 16.53 -2.42
CA VAL A 172 7.87 17.70 -2.94
C VAL A 172 6.88 18.71 -3.55
N CYS A 173 5.96 18.24 -4.39
CA CYS A 173 4.93 19.07 -5.00
C CYS A 173 4.01 19.72 -3.96
N ALA A 174 3.59 18.97 -2.93
CA ALA A 174 2.75 19.52 -1.86
C ALA A 174 3.43 20.66 -1.12
N TRP A 175 4.73 20.52 -0.85
CA TRP A 175 5.51 21.58 -0.19
C TRP A 175 5.78 22.75 -1.12
N LEU A 176 6.13 22.51 -2.39
CA LEU A 176 6.29 23.58 -3.37
C LEU A 176 4.98 24.39 -3.52
N VAL A 177 3.84 23.74 -3.66
CA VAL A 177 2.54 24.41 -3.73
C VAL A 177 2.26 25.20 -2.47
N ARG A 178 2.56 24.66 -1.29
CA ARG A 178 2.39 25.35 -0.02
C ARG A 178 3.21 26.66 0.07
N PHE A 179 4.47 26.64 -0.41
CA PHE A 179 5.39 27.78 -0.29
C PHE A 179 5.26 28.76 -1.45
N LEU A 180 5.06 28.28 -2.67
CA LEU A 180 5.03 29.12 -3.87
C LEU A 180 3.63 29.61 -4.23
N LEU A 181 2.58 28.83 -3.89
CA LEU A 181 1.20 29.09 -4.25
C LEU A 181 0.27 28.98 -3.01
N PRO A 182 0.44 29.84 -1.98
CA PRO A 182 -0.27 29.69 -0.71
C PRO A 182 -1.80 29.82 -0.84
N ASP A 183 -2.29 30.60 -1.82
CA ASP A 183 -3.74 30.74 -2.06
C ASP A 183 -4.33 29.48 -2.65
N PHE A 184 -3.63 28.88 -3.62
CA PHE A 184 -4.02 27.60 -4.20
C PHE A 184 -3.94 26.47 -3.17
N HIS A 185 -2.89 26.48 -2.32
CA HIS A 185 -2.80 25.54 -1.20
C HIS A 185 -3.99 25.65 -0.26
N ARG A 186 -4.39 26.89 0.12
CA ARG A 186 -5.58 27.11 0.96
C ARG A 186 -6.85 26.60 0.29
N TRP A 187 -6.99 26.84 -1.01
CA TRP A 187 -8.13 26.34 -1.80
C TRP A 187 -8.19 24.80 -1.79
N ILE A 188 -7.07 24.10 -1.99
CA ILE A 188 -7.01 22.63 -1.92
C ILE A 188 -7.49 22.11 -0.56
N LEU A 189 -7.13 22.79 0.54
CA LEU A 189 -7.49 22.36 1.88
C LEU A 189 -8.99 22.43 2.17
N HIS A 190 -9.79 23.14 1.37
CA HIS A 190 -11.25 23.11 1.49
C HIS A 190 -11.85 21.76 1.07
N PHE A 191 -11.16 21.00 0.23
CA PHE A 191 -11.62 19.68 -0.24
C PHE A 191 -11.16 18.56 0.69
N ASN A 192 -11.70 18.56 1.91
CA ASN A 192 -11.27 17.61 2.97
C ASN A 192 -11.43 16.14 2.57
N ASP A 193 -12.46 15.82 1.80
CA ASP A 193 -12.83 14.46 1.43
C ASP A 193 -12.34 14.02 0.03
N LEU A 194 -11.66 14.92 -0.71
CA LEU A 194 -11.22 14.61 -2.07
C LEU A 194 -10.30 13.37 -2.13
N ALA A 195 -9.39 13.25 -1.18
CA ALA A 195 -8.53 12.07 -1.07
C ALA A 195 -9.34 10.78 -0.85
N LEU A 196 -10.46 10.85 -0.13
CA LEU A 196 -11.37 9.72 0.09
C LEU A 196 -12.13 9.35 -1.19
N TYR A 197 -12.57 10.33 -1.97
CA TYR A 197 -13.21 10.06 -3.27
C TYR A 197 -12.25 9.45 -4.27
N LEU A 198 -11.01 9.98 -4.38
CA LEU A 198 -9.98 9.40 -5.23
C LEU A 198 -9.64 7.97 -4.81
N TRP A 199 -9.58 7.72 -3.50
CA TRP A 199 -9.37 6.37 -2.97
C TRP A 199 -10.54 5.44 -3.31
N SER A 200 -11.80 5.91 -3.24
CA SER A 200 -12.99 5.14 -3.59
C SER A 200 -13.03 4.73 -5.07
N VAL A 201 -12.33 5.44 -5.95
CA VAL A 201 -12.14 5.08 -7.37
C VAL A 201 -10.92 4.18 -7.54
N SER A 202 -9.82 4.48 -6.84
CA SER A 202 -8.55 3.77 -6.98
C SER A 202 -8.61 2.34 -6.46
N LEU A 203 -9.34 2.12 -5.36
CA LEU A 203 -9.46 0.79 -4.74
C LEU A 203 -10.20 -0.22 -5.65
N PRO A 204 -11.38 0.08 -6.22
CA PRO A 204 -12.02 -0.81 -7.19
C PRO A 204 -11.11 -1.16 -8.37
N LEU A 205 -10.38 -0.19 -8.93
CA LEU A 205 -9.44 -0.44 -10.02
C LEU A 205 -8.33 -1.43 -9.60
N ALA A 206 -7.78 -1.28 -8.41
CA ALA A 206 -6.79 -2.22 -7.89
C ALA A 206 -7.38 -3.62 -7.67
N ILE A 207 -8.63 -3.71 -7.19
CA ILE A 207 -9.34 -4.98 -7.02
C ILE A 207 -9.67 -5.64 -8.36
N VAL A 208 -10.00 -4.87 -9.41
CA VAL A 208 -10.14 -5.38 -10.79
C VAL A 208 -8.85 -6.09 -11.22
N VAL A 209 -7.67 -5.46 -10.99
CA VAL A 209 -6.38 -6.06 -11.33
C VAL A 209 -6.14 -7.35 -10.54
N THR A 210 -6.43 -7.34 -9.24
CA THR A 210 -6.30 -8.53 -8.38
C THR A 210 -7.23 -9.66 -8.84
N THR A 211 -8.52 -9.36 -9.08
CA THR A 211 -9.50 -10.35 -9.54
C THR A 211 -9.11 -10.95 -10.88
N ARG A 212 -8.63 -10.10 -11.81
CA ARG A 212 -8.08 -10.58 -13.09
C ARG A 212 -6.90 -11.51 -12.89
N SER A 213 -5.98 -11.15 -11.98
CA SER A 213 -4.81 -12.01 -11.68
C SER A 213 -5.23 -13.35 -11.10
N ILE A 214 -6.27 -13.40 -10.27
CA ILE A 214 -6.85 -14.64 -9.73
C ILE A 214 -7.46 -15.48 -10.85
N VAL A 215 -8.35 -14.89 -11.66
CA VAL A 215 -9.10 -15.61 -12.69
C VAL A 215 -8.20 -16.12 -13.82
N LYS A 216 -7.13 -15.39 -14.15
CA LYS A 216 -6.18 -15.74 -15.22
C LYS A 216 -4.97 -16.54 -14.74
N SER A 217 -4.86 -16.81 -13.45
CA SER A 217 -3.73 -17.59 -12.93
C SER A 217 -4.02 -19.07 -12.99
N ASP A 218 -3.02 -19.84 -13.42
CA ASP A 218 -3.06 -21.32 -13.42
C ASP A 218 -2.50 -21.90 -12.11
N ILE A 219 -2.41 -21.07 -11.04
CA ILE A 219 -1.89 -21.55 -9.76
C ILE A 219 -2.93 -22.40 -9.02
N PRO A 220 -2.50 -23.47 -8.33
CA PRO A 220 -3.39 -24.27 -7.49
C PRO A 220 -4.08 -23.41 -6.42
N VAL A 221 -5.34 -23.72 -6.12
CA VAL A 221 -6.13 -23.03 -5.09
C VAL A 221 -5.43 -23.02 -3.73
N SER A 222 -4.65 -24.06 -3.40
CA SER A 222 -3.84 -24.13 -2.18
C SER A 222 -2.85 -22.97 -2.05
N TYR A 223 -2.24 -22.51 -3.15
CA TYR A 223 -1.36 -21.33 -3.13
C TYR A 223 -2.15 -20.05 -2.93
N MET A 224 -3.33 -19.91 -3.51
CA MET A 224 -4.21 -18.75 -3.27
C MET A 224 -4.60 -18.67 -1.78
N ILE A 225 -4.98 -19.79 -1.18
CA ILE A 225 -5.26 -19.89 0.26
C ILE A 225 -4.02 -19.54 1.07
N GLY A 226 -2.84 -20.05 0.67
CA GLY A 226 -1.56 -19.74 1.29
C GLY A 226 -1.25 -18.22 1.26
N MET A 227 -1.46 -17.56 0.11
CA MET A 227 -1.27 -16.11 -0.05
C MET A 227 -2.25 -15.32 0.82
N ALA A 228 -3.52 -15.74 0.90
CA ALA A 228 -4.50 -15.14 1.78
C ALA A 228 -4.11 -15.30 3.26
N ALA A 229 -3.64 -16.47 3.66
CA ALA A 229 -3.17 -16.73 5.02
C ALA A 229 -1.92 -15.91 5.37
N VAL A 230 -0.90 -15.88 4.49
CA VAL A 230 0.31 -15.08 4.67
C VAL A 230 -0.03 -13.60 4.83
N SER A 231 -0.89 -13.06 3.98
CA SER A 231 -1.29 -11.65 4.06
C SER A 231 -2.08 -11.35 5.33
N LEU A 232 -2.94 -12.27 5.82
CA LEU A 232 -3.65 -12.14 7.09
C LEU A 232 -2.66 -12.13 8.28
N ILE A 233 -1.75 -13.10 8.31
CA ILE A 233 -0.73 -13.20 9.36
C ILE A 233 0.14 -11.95 9.38
N CYS A 234 0.60 -11.48 8.21
CA CYS A 234 1.34 -10.22 8.08
C CYS A 234 0.54 -9.04 8.63
N CYS A 235 -0.75 -8.94 8.32
CA CYS A 235 -1.62 -7.86 8.79
C CYS A 235 -1.70 -7.87 10.33
N ILE A 236 -2.03 -9.01 10.93
CA ILE A 236 -2.14 -9.17 12.40
C ILE A 236 -0.82 -8.82 13.08
N ILE A 237 0.28 -9.42 12.62
CA ILE A 237 1.62 -9.22 13.20
C ILE A 237 2.04 -7.75 13.10
N GLN A 238 1.83 -7.09 11.97
CA GLN A 238 2.23 -5.70 11.78
C GLN A 238 1.44 -4.74 12.68
N PHE A 239 0.12 -4.90 12.79
CA PHE A 239 -0.67 -4.10 13.75
C PHE A 239 -0.23 -4.37 15.19
N TRP A 240 0.02 -5.62 15.55
CA TRP A 240 0.45 -6.00 16.89
C TRP A 240 1.85 -5.46 17.23
N ILE A 241 2.85 -5.69 16.38
CA ILE A 241 4.22 -5.19 16.58
C ILE A 241 4.21 -3.66 16.64
N GLY A 242 3.52 -3.00 15.70
CA GLY A 242 3.42 -1.54 15.68
C GLY A 242 2.86 -1.01 17.00
N ARG A 243 1.76 -1.58 17.50
CA ARG A 243 1.18 -1.20 18.80
C ARG A 243 2.13 -1.46 19.97
N ARG A 244 2.81 -2.60 19.99
CA ARG A 244 3.76 -2.96 21.06
C ARG A 244 4.97 -2.02 21.12
N ILE A 245 5.54 -1.71 19.95
CA ILE A 245 6.65 -0.75 19.85
C ILE A 245 6.16 0.64 20.24
N GLY A 246 5.05 1.09 19.66
CA GLY A 246 4.49 2.41 19.91
C GLY A 246 4.12 2.63 21.37
N ALA A 247 3.65 1.59 22.08
CA ALA A 247 3.29 1.68 23.50
C ALA A 247 4.46 2.11 24.38
N LYS A 248 5.70 1.70 24.04
CA LYS A 248 6.92 2.11 24.76
C LYS A 248 7.24 3.62 24.63
N TYR A 249 6.57 4.30 23.69
CA TYR A 249 6.78 5.71 23.38
C TYR A 249 5.49 6.53 23.47
N GLY A 250 4.43 6.00 24.09
CA GLY A 250 3.13 6.67 24.19
C GLY A 250 2.37 6.83 22.87
N SER A 251 2.73 6.06 21.83
CA SER A 251 2.20 6.19 20.47
C SER A 251 1.62 4.87 19.93
N SER A 252 0.97 4.08 20.78
CA SER A 252 0.49 2.72 20.45
C SER A 252 -0.44 2.70 19.23
N VAL A 253 -1.44 3.57 19.20
CA VAL A 253 -2.41 3.66 18.09
C VAL A 253 -1.69 4.08 16.82
N THR A 254 -0.91 5.16 16.89
CA THR A 254 -0.20 5.74 15.74
C THR A 254 0.76 4.75 15.10
N ALA A 255 1.61 4.10 15.90
CA ALA A 255 2.59 3.14 15.40
C ALA A 255 1.92 1.85 14.88
N GLY A 256 0.82 1.42 15.51
CA GLY A 256 0.01 0.31 15.02
C GLY A 256 -0.57 0.58 13.64
N GLN A 257 -1.15 1.76 13.44
CA GLN A 257 -1.67 2.20 12.15
C GLN A 257 -0.55 2.42 11.12
N ALA A 258 0.58 2.98 11.54
CA ALA A 258 1.73 3.25 10.67
C ALA A 258 2.28 1.96 10.03
N LEU A 259 2.42 0.89 10.82
CA LEU A 259 2.95 -0.38 10.32
C LEU A 259 1.85 -1.26 9.69
N GLY A 260 0.65 -1.29 10.26
CA GLY A 260 -0.41 -2.23 9.87
C GLY A 260 -1.27 -1.76 8.69
N GLN A 261 -1.51 -0.46 8.54
CA GLN A 261 -2.36 0.06 7.48
C GLN A 261 -1.54 0.39 6.22
N LYS A 262 -1.61 -0.48 5.22
CA LYS A 262 -0.79 -0.41 4.00
C LYS A 262 -1.47 0.26 2.81
N ASN A 263 -0.69 0.92 1.97
CA ASN A 263 -1.12 1.38 0.65
C ASN A 263 -1.18 0.20 -0.33
N THR A 264 -2.25 -0.56 -0.25
CA THR A 264 -2.43 -1.79 -1.03
C THR A 264 -2.59 -1.55 -2.52
N VAL A 265 -3.03 -0.35 -2.92
CA VAL A 265 -3.04 0.05 -4.33
C VAL A 265 -1.61 0.07 -4.89
N PHE A 266 -0.67 0.63 -4.12
CA PHE A 266 0.76 0.58 -4.46
C PHE A 266 1.29 -0.86 -4.47
N ALA A 267 0.92 -1.68 -3.48
CA ALA A 267 1.36 -3.08 -3.41
C ALA A 267 0.95 -3.87 -4.66
N ILE A 268 -0.32 -3.76 -5.06
CA ILE A 268 -0.87 -4.41 -6.25
C ILE A 268 -0.17 -3.91 -7.52
N TRP A 269 -0.05 -2.59 -7.67
CA TRP A 269 0.60 -1.98 -8.84
C TRP A 269 2.07 -2.39 -8.96
N MET A 270 2.81 -2.35 -7.85
CA MET A 270 4.24 -2.65 -7.81
C MET A 270 4.50 -4.13 -8.11
N ALA A 271 3.76 -5.03 -7.47
CA ALA A 271 3.89 -6.45 -7.71
C ALA A 271 3.50 -6.82 -9.15
N TYR A 272 2.40 -6.28 -9.66
CA TYR A 272 1.95 -6.50 -11.03
C TYR A 272 2.94 -5.98 -12.08
N THR A 273 3.61 -4.85 -11.79
CA THR A 273 4.48 -4.16 -12.75
C THR A 273 5.89 -4.73 -12.75
N PHE A 274 6.44 -5.10 -11.59
CA PHE A 274 7.86 -5.41 -11.42
C PHE A 274 8.15 -6.82 -10.92
N MET A 275 7.13 -7.55 -10.44
CA MET A 275 7.27 -8.95 -10.03
C MET A 275 6.41 -9.83 -10.93
N THR A 276 5.30 -10.38 -10.42
CA THR A 276 4.37 -11.16 -11.23
C THR A 276 2.91 -10.72 -10.98
N PRO A 277 2.02 -10.89 -11.99
CA PRO A 277 0.59 -10.66 -11.77
C PRO A 277 0.04 -11.50 -10.61
N VAL A 278 0.56 -12.70 -10.39
CA VAL A 278 0.14 -13.60 -9.30
C VAL A 278 0.56 -13.02 -7.95
N THR A 279 1.79 -12.52 -7.81
CA THR A 279 2.26 -11.90 -6.56
C THR A 279 1.39 -10.70 -6.14
N SER A 280 0.79 -9.99 -7.11
CA SER A 280 -0.11 -8.86 -6.84
C SER A 280 -1.38 -9.25 -6.04
N ILE A 281 -1.78 -10.53 -6.10
CA ILE A 281 -2.95 -11.08 -5.38
C ILE A 281 -2.79 -10.91 -3.87
N ALA A 282 -1.56 -11.04 -3.34
CA ALA A 282 -1.28 -10.84 -1.91
C ALA A 282 -1.63 -9.42 -1.44
N GLY A 283 -1.37 -8.40 -2.26
CA GLY A 283 -1.78 -7.02 -2.01
C GLY A 283 -3.30 -6.86 -1.93
N GLY A 284 -4.04 -7.57 -2.79
CA GLY A 284 -5.50 -7.60 -2.77
C GLY A 284 -6.06 -8.24 -1.47
N PHE A 285 -5.53 -9.38 -1.06
CA PHE A 285 -5.89 -10.01 0.21
C PHE A 285 -5.54 -9.13 1.41
N TYR A 286 -4.35 -8.51 1.42
CA TYR A 286 -3.99 -7.59 2.49
C TYR A 286 -4.96 -6.40 2.56
N SER A 287 -5.43 -5.89 1.41
CA SER A 287 -6.45 -4.84 1.36
C SER A 287 -7.72 -5.26 2.11
N LEU A 288 -8.18 -6.49 1.92
CA LEU A 288 -9.34 -7.02 2.64
C LEU A 288 -9.10 -7.03 4.15
N TRP A 289 -7.98 -7.62 4.60
CA TRP A 289 -7.70 -7.84 6.01
C TRP A 289 -7.52 -6.55 6.81
N HIS A 290 -6.68 -5.63 6.33
CA HIS A 290 -6.44 -4.38 7.07
C HIS A 290 -7.69 -3.50 7.15
N ASN A 291 -8.58 -3.60 6.17
CA ASN A 291 -9.81 -2.83 6.14
C ASN A 291 -10.87 -3.41 7.09
N ILE A 292 -10.97 -4.74 7.18
CA ILE A 292 -11.79 -5.41 8.20
C ILE A 292 -11.29 -5.01 9.60
N PHE A 293 -9.97 -5.06 9.81
CA PHE A 293 -9.36 -4.70 11.09
C PHE A 293 -9.60 -3.25 11.48
N ASN A 294 -9.45 -2.30 10.53
CA ASN A 294 -9.75 -0.89 10.75
C ASN A 294 -11.22 -0.63 11.06
N SER A 295 -12.13 -1.29 10.34
CA SER A 295 -13.56 -1.19 10.59
C SER A 295 -13.92 -1.66 12.00
N TRP A 296 -13.32 -2.77 12.44
CA TRP A 296 -13.49 -3.30 13.78
C TRP A 296 -12.96 -2.34 14.87
N GLN A 297 -11.77 -1.74 14.65
CA GLN A 297 -11.20 -0.76 15.58
C GLN A 297 -12.10 0.48 15.74
N LEU A 298 -12.57 1.04 14.61
CA LEU A 298 -13.46 2.21 14.61
C LEU A 298 -14.80 1.89 15.28
N TYR A 299 -15.35 0.70 15.03
CA TYR A 299 -16.58 0.24 15.69
C TYR A 299 -16.43 0.18 17.22
N ARG A 300 -15.35 -0.45 17.70
CA ARG A 300 -15.05 -0.55 19.14
C ARG A 300 -14.87 0.81 19.81
N GLN A 301 -14.31 1.77 19.11
CA GLN A 301 -14.12 3.13 19.65
C GLN A 301 -15.45 3.90 19.72
N GLY A 302 -16.35 3.70 18.76
CA GLY A 302 -17.68 4.31 18.76
C GLY A 302 -18.64 3.69 19.79
N HIS A 303 -18.34 2.48 20.29
CA HIS A 303 -19.14 1.75 21.27
C HIS A 303 -18.22 1.27 22.41
N PRO A 304 -17.74 2.19 23.26
CA PRO A 304 -17.01 1.77 24.45
C PRO A 304 -17.97 0.92 25.28
N HIS A 305 -17.60 -0.34 25.53
CA HIS A 305 -18.35 -1.20 26.42
C HIS A 305 -18.46 -0.47 27.77
N HIS A 306 -19.68 -0.12 28.17
CA HIS A 306 -19.98 0.14 29.56
C HIS A 306 -19.69 -1.19 30.28
N HIS A 307 -18.49 -1.34 30.81
CA HIS A 307 -18.29 -2.21 31.96
C HIS A 307 -19.00 -1.47 33.10
N SER A 308 -20.28 -1.82 33.30
CA SER A 308 -20.93 -1.63 34.56
C SER A 308 -20.15 -2.45 35.58
N ASP A 309 -19.63 -1.75 36.58
CA ASP A 309 -19.07 -2.28 37.81
C ASP A 309 -20.00 -3.32 38.48
#